data_6b58c07974abe7a43a9683ecf618c43a
#
_entry.id   6b58c07974abe7a43a9683ecf618c43a
#
_cell.length_a   1.000
_cell.length_b   1.000
_cell.length_c   1.000
_cell.angle_alpha   90.00
_cell.angle_beta   90.00
_cell.angle_gamma   90.00
#
_symmetry.space_group_name_H-M   'P 1'
#
loop_
_entity.id
_entity.type
_entity.pdbx_description
1 polymer ?
#
loop_
_entity_poly.entity_id
_entity_poly.type
_entity_poly.pdbx_seq_one_letter_code
_entity_poly.pdbx_strand_id
1 'polypeptide(L)'
;MISYSLHLSNKKHALTTTKKVAAASKHNLRQYESPQYCRDNIFVLVGGNNILDDLKEAYHQEFDACLEEYNKGKRADRQIDDYLKYVSESGKNDVAAELVIQLGDAEFWHDKSLEMKKQMLPIFEDQLKHLQELVPDFRIVSAVVHLDEHSPHAHVIGLPIGRGYKRGMQKQAAKTRVFTQESLTELQDKMHKYAEQEMNEHPEIFEGEDLKEIEKGRNSDWSKEFFVRKKAEALESLNEQYAETTNAVEVNETVLEELNKQTEETIQTMVETEAQKEFMRYAFLKEPKTPIGKLVAGAWRKFKEWWDMHKRKEVEEKTRESVLGRLAELKKETKEHPRTPVVPKKHRETELE
;
A
#
# COMPACT_ATOMS: atom_id res chain seq x y z
N MET A 1 1.04 5.22 4.44
CA MET A 1 -0.19 5.59 3.64
C MET A 1 -1.12 4.41 3.50
N ILE A 2 -2.39 4.61 3.76
CA ILE A 2 -3.44 3.58 3.85
C ILE A 2 -4.21 3.50 2.53
N SER A 3 -4.58 2.30 2.09
CA SER A 3 -5.36 2.10 0.88
C SER A 3 -6.87 2.15 1.18
N TYR A 4 -7.63 2.74 0.26
CA TYR A 4 -9.10 2.65 0.25
C TYR A 4 -9.56 2.01 -1.05
N SER A 5 -10.56 1.18 -0.99
CA SER A 5 -11.17 0.62 -2.18
C SER A 5 -12.69 0.46 -2.05
N LEU A 6 -13.40 0.84 -3.10
CA LEU A 6 -14.81 0.54 -3.30
C LEU A 6 -14.93 -0.16 -4.64
N HIS A 7 -15.32 -1.43 -4.61
CA HIS A 7 -15.42 -2.27 -5.80
C HIS A 7 -16.85 -2.76 -6.02
N LEU A 8 -17.35 -2.57 -7.23
CA LEU A 8 -18.56 -3.23 -7.71
C LEU A 8 -18.19 -4.60 -8.27
N SER A 9 -18.87 -5.66 -7.84
CA SER A 9 -18.61 -7.03 -8.30
C SER A 9 -18.60 -7.14 -9.82
N ASN A 10 -17.55 -7.74 -10.36
CA ASN A 10 -17.33 -7.96 -11.79
C ASN A 10 -18.27 -9.02 -12.38
N LYS A 11 -18.19 -9.27 -13.69
CA LYS A 11 -19.04 -10.24 -14.41
C LYS A 11 -18.98 -11.66 -13.81
N LYS A 12 -17.81 -12.10 -13.32
CA LYS A 12 -17.63 -13.44 -12.73
C LYS A 12 -18.41 -13.59 -11.42
N HIS A 13 -18.40 -12.54 -10.61
CA HIS A 13 -19.03 -12.50 -9.30
C HIS A 13 -20.39 -11.79 -9.28
N ALA A 14 -20.87 -11.33 -10.44
CA ALA A 14 -22.13 -10.66 -10.56
C ALA A 14 -23.32 -11.52 -10.10
N LEU A 15 -24.21 -10.92 -9.30
CA LEU A 15 -25.39 -11.57 -8.72
C LEU A 15 -26.53 -11.63 -9.74
N THR A 16 -26.36 -12.45 -10.78
CA THR A 16 -27.29 -12.57 -11.92
C THR A 16 -28.48 -13.48 -11.63
N THR A 17 -28.41 -14.30 -10.60
CA THR A 17 -29.47 -15.27 -10.26
C THR A 17 -29.65 -15.37 -8.74
N THR A 18 -30.84 -15.80 -8.30
CA THR A 18 -31.14 -16.11 -6.88
C THR A 18 -30.18 -17.16 -6.31
N LYS A 19 -29.72 -18.12 -7.11
CA LYS A 19 -28.73 -19.11 -6.70
C LYS A 19 -27.39 -18.48 -6.34
N LYS A 20 -26.94 -17.48 -7.11
CA LYS A 20 -25.71 -16.74 -6.81
C LYS A 20 -25.86 -15.87 -5.55
N VAL A 21 -27.02 -15.25 -5.35
CA VAL A 21 -27.31 -14.52 -4.11
C VAL A 21 -27.28 -15.45 -2.90
N ALA A 22 -27.87 -16.64 -2.99
CA ALA A 22 -27.81 -17.64 -1.93
C ALA A 22 -26.38 -18.11 -1.65
N ALA A 23 -25.53 -18.22 -2.65
CA ALA A 23 -24.11 -18.53 -2.47
C ALA A 23 -23.37 -17.38 -1.78
N ALA A 24 -23.60 -16.12 -2.20
CA ALA A 24 -23.05 -14.94 -1.56
C ALA A 24 -23.55 -14.82 -0.10
N SER A 25 -24.84 -15.10 0.17
CA SER A 25 -25.40 -15.14 1.52
C SER A 25 -24.64 -16.12 2.44
N LYS A 26 -24.35 -17.31 1.94
CA LYS A 26 -23.57 -18.30 2.70
C LYS A 26 -22.17 -17.80 3.00
N HIS A 27 -21.51 -17.17 2.04
CA HIS A 27 -20.17 -16.62 2.20
C HIS A 27 -20.15 -15.46 3.18
N ASN A 28 -20.98 -14.45 2.93
CA ASN A 28 -20.95 -13.21 3.72
C ASN A 28 -21.40 -13.45 5.17
N LEU A 29 -22.34 -14.36 5.39
CA LEU A 29 -22.84 -14.72 6.73
C LEU A 29 -22.10 -15.91 7.37
N ARG A 30 -21.01 -16.40 6.77
CA ARG A 30 -20.23 -17.54 7.26
C ARG A 30 -21.13 -18.74 7.64
N GLN A 31 -22.08 -19.07 6.78
CA GLN A 31 -23.02 -20.19 7.00
C GLN A 31 -22.43 -21.56 6.63
N TYR A 32 -21.12 -21.73 6.82
CA TYR A 32 -20.37 -22.96 6.63
C TYR A 32 -19.19 -23.01 7.58
N GLU A 33 -18.77 -24.19 7.94
CA GLU A 33 -17.56 -24.39 8.74
C GLU A 33 -16.31 -24.25 7.87
N SER A 34 -15.34 -23.49 8.35
CA SER A 34 -14.04 -23.31 7.70
C SER A 34 -12.97 -23.06 8.76
N PRO A 35 -11.79 -23.67 8.64
CA PRO A 35 -10.67 -23.36 9.53
C PRO A 35 -10.10 -21.96 9.31
N GLN A 36 -10.44 -21.30 8.19
CA GLN A 36 -9.91 -20.00 7.80
C GLN A 36 -10.81 -18.83 8.24
N TYR A 37 -12.09 -19.09 8.56
CA TYR A 37 -13.08 -18.07 8.82
C TYR A 37 -13.77 -18.29 10.17
N CYS A 38 -14.05 -17.21 10.87
CA CYS A 38 -14.68 -17.24 12.19
C CYS A 38 -16.00 -16.46 12.18
N ARG A 39 -17.12 -17.15 12.32
CA ARG A 39 -18.45 -16.54 12.33
C ARG A 39 -18.63 -15.49 13.43
N ASP A 40 -17.95 -15.59 14.54
CA ASP A 40 -18.06 -14.66 15.65
C ASP A 40 -17.35 -13.31 15.34
N ASN A 41 -16.58 -13.25 14.25
CA ASN A 41 -15.84 -12.08 13.82
C ASN A 41 -16.43 -11.43 12.56
N ILE A 42 -17.70 -11.72 12.24
CA ILE A 42 -18.48 -10.95 11.27
C ILE A 42 -19.58 -10.16 11.96
N PHE A 43 -19.93 -9.00 11.39
CA PHE A 43 -20.92 -8.10 11.96
C PHE A 43 -21.92 -7.69 10.90
N VAL A 44 -23.20 -8.00 11.13
CA VAL A 44 -24.30 -7.64 10.24
C VAL A 44 -24.77 -6.22 10.63
N LEU A 45 -24.50 -5.24 9.77
CA LEU A 45 -24.94 -3.85 9.97
C LEU A 45 -26.32 -3.59 9.37
N VAL A 46 -26.65 -4.26 8.25
CA VAL A 46 -27.94 -4.18 7.58
C VAL A 46 -28.39 -5.56 7.15
N GLY A 47 -29.68 -5.85 7.25
CA GLY A 47 -30.30 -7.12 6.84
C GLY A 47 -30.39 -8.14 7.97
N GLY A 48 -30.80 -9.36 7.61
CA GLY A 48 -31.02 -10.47 8.51
C GLY A 48 -30.03 -11.61 8.34
N ASN A 49 -30.47 -12.80 8.72
CA ASN A 49 -29.66 -14.02 8.66
C ASN A 49 -29.72 -14.74 7.30
N ASN A 50 -30.43 -14.18 6.31
CA ASN A 50 -30.58 -14.74 4.97
C ASN A 50 -30.77 -13.62 3.95
N ILE A 51 -29.69 -13.29 3.25
CA ILE A 51 -29.67 -12.18 2.27
C ILE A 51 -30.67 -12.44 1.11
N LEU A 52 -30.92 -13.69 0.74
CA LEU A 52 -31.88 -13.98 -0.31
C LEU A 52 -33.33 -13.66 0.13
N ASP A 53 -33.68 -13.91 1.39
CA ASP A 53 -35.01 -13.59 1.88
C ASP A 53 -35.18 -12.07 2.08
N ASP A 54 -34.15 -11.39 2.56
CA ASP A 54 -34.12 -9.91 2.61
C ASP A 54 -34.27 -9.30 1.21
N LEU A 55 -33.61 -9.90 0.19
CA LEU A 55 -33.74 -9.46 -1.20
C LEU A 55 -35.15 -9.69 -1.76
N LYS A 56 -35.80 -10.82 -1.46
CA LYS A 56 -37.21 -11.09 -1.85
C LYS A 56 -38.12 -10.02 -1.31
N GLU A 57 -37.99 -9.71 -0.02
CA GLU A 57 -38.79 -8.66 0.63
C GLU A 57 -38.57 -7.29 -0.03
N ALA A 58 -37.31 -6.95 -0.33
CA ALA A 58 -36.99 -5.71 -1.05
C ALA A 58 -37.62 -5.66 -2.47
N TYR A 59 -37.66 -6.82 -3.18
CA TYR A 59 -38.32 -6.91 -4.48
C TYR A 59 -39.82 -6.68 -4.38
N HIS A 60 -40.49 -7.29 -3.40
CA HIS A 60 -41.91 -7.08 -3.18
C HIS A 60 -42.21 -5.62 -2.88
N GLN A 61 -41.49 -5.02 -1.96
CA GLN A 61 -41.69 -3.59 -1.60
C GLN A 61 -41.46 -2.63 -2.77
N GLU A 62 -40.48 -2.89 -3.63
CA GLU A 62 -40.12 -1.97 -4.71
C GLU A 62 -40.93 -2.21 -6.00
N PHE A 63 -41.30 -3.44 -6.32
CA PHE A 63 -41.78 -3.77 -7.66
C PHE A 63 -43.24 -4.24 -7.73
N ASP A 64 -43.86 -4.72 -6.66
CA ASP A 64 -45.21 -5.33 -6.73
C ASP A 64 -46.24 -4.38 -7.35
N ALA A 65 -46.28 -3.12 -6.87
CA ALA A 65 -47.20 -2.15 -7.44
C ALA A 65 -46.98 -1.86 -8.95
N CYS A 66 -45.71 -1.82 -9.37
CA CYS A 66 -45.38 -1.66 -10.79
C CYS A 66 -45.65 -2.92 -11.60
N LEU A 67 -45.54 -4.10 -10.97
CA LEU A 67 -45.82 -5.39 -11.57
C LEU A 67 -47.32 -5.58 -11.80
N GLU A 68 -48.13 -5.25 -10.83
CA GLU A 68 -49.59 -5.26 -10.96
C GLU A 68 -50.06 -4.36 -12.13
N GLU A 69 -49.55 -3.13 -12.18
CA GLU A 69 -49.86 -2.22 -13.26
C GLU A 69 -49.40 -2.73 -14.64
N TYR A 70 -48.20 -3.32 -14.69
CA TYR A 70 -47.68 -3.93 -15.91
C TYR A 70 -48.52 -5.12 -16.41
N ASN A 71 -49.06 -5.91 -15.48
CA ASN A 71 -49.88 -7.07 -15.81
C ASN A 71 -51.33 -6.73 -16.23
N LYS A 72 -51.83 -5.53 -15.87
CA LYS A 72 -53.17 -5.08 -16.28
C LYS A 72 -53.35 -5.14 -17.82
N GLY A 73 -54.40 -5.80 -18.24
CA GLY A 73 -54.74 -5.94 -19.65
C GLY A 73 -53.88 -6.94 -20.45
N LYS A 74 -52.98 -7.65 -19.79
CA LYS A 74 -52.20 -8.73 -20.43
C LYS A 74 -52.91 -10.06 -20.31
N ARG A 75 -52.73 -10.91 -21.35
CA ARG A 75 -53.14 -12.28 -21.31
C ARG A 75 -52.32 -13.01 -20.22
N ALA A 76 -52.93 -14.04 -19.61
CA ALA A 76 -52.31 -14.81 -18.51
C ALA A 76 -50.91 -15.38 -18.86
N ASP A 77 -50.75 -15.83 -20.15
CA ASP A 77 -49.49 -16.37 -20.65
C ASP A 77 -48.36 -15.32 -20.80
N ARG A 78 -48.66 -14.01 -20.65
CA ARG A 78 -47.74 -12.90 -20.75
C ARG A 78 -47.60 -12.11 -19.44
N GLN A 79 -48.30 -12.49 -18.42
CA GLN A 79 -48.16 -11.90 -17.08
C GLN A 79 -46.89 -12.44 -16.38
N ILE A 80 -46.33 -11.64 -15.53
CA ILE A 80 -45.21 -12.02 -14.68
C ILE A 80 -45.78 -12.21 -13.27
N ASP A 81 -45.66 -13.42 -12.73
CA ASP A 81 -46.20 -13.76 -11.40
C ASP A 81 -45.22 -13.31 -10.29
N ASP A 82 -43.91 -13.47 -10.52
CA ASP A 82 -42.84 -13.14 -9.60
C ASP A 82 -41.72 -12.43 -10.36
N TYR A 83 -41.50 -11.16 -10.03
CA TYR A 83 -40.52 -10.36 -10.75
C TYR A 83 -39.08 -10.74 -10.46
N LEU A 84 -38.73 -11.16 -9.22
CA LEU A 84 -37.40 -11.64 -8.88
C LEU A 84 -37.07 -12.93 -9.66
N LYS A 85 -38.01 -13.86 -9.70
CA LYS A 85 -37.88 -15.08 -10.48
C LYS A 85 -37.72 -14.77 -11.97
N TYR A 86 -38.54 -13.87 -12.51
CA TYR A 86 -38.44 -13.44 -13.91
C TYR A 86 -37.07 -12.85 -14.24
N VAL A 87 -36.51 -11.96 -13.41
CA VAL A 87 -35.17 -11.38 -13.61
C VAL A 87 -34.11 -12.45 -13.53
N SER A 88 -34.18 -13.33 -12.53
CA SER A 88 -33.23 -14.44 -12.32
C SER A 88 -33.18 -15.43 -13.50
N GLU A 89 -34.33 -15.73 -14.08
CA GLU A 89 -34.44 -16.69 -15.21
C GLU A 89 -34.12 -16.04 -16.57
N SER A 90 -34.35 -14.73 -16.71
CA SER A 90 -34.11 -14.01 -17.96
C SER A 90 -32.63 -13.88 -18.31
N GLY A 91 -31.75 -13.83 -17.31
CA GLY A 91 -30.30 -13.63 -17.46
C GLY A 91 -29.89 -12.30 -18.11
N LYS A 92 -30.85 -11.36 -18.29
CA LYS A 92 -30.59 -10.06 -18.93
C LYS A 92 -30.07 -9.01 -17.97
N ASN A 93 -30.54 -9.06 -16.71
CA ASN A 93 -30.17 -8.13 -15.65
C ASN A 93 -29.68 -8.90 -14.44
N ASP A 94 -28.85 -8.26 -13.63
CA ASP A 94 -28.46 -8.80 -12.32
C ASP A 94 -29.64 -8.64 -11.35
N VAL A 95 -29.91 -9.66 -10.52
CA VAL A 95 -30.98 -9.59 -9.48
C VAL A 95 -30.59 -8.68 -8.33
N ALA A 96 -29.29 -8.53 -8.08
CA ALA A 96 -28.72 -7.64 -7.09
C ALA A 96 -27.33 -7.20 -7.54
N ALA A 97 -26.77 -6.21 -6.86
CA ALA A 97 -25.36 -5.83 -7.03
C ALA A 97 -24.66 -5.91 -5.66
N GLU A 98 -23.39 -6.25 -5.68
CA GLU A 98 -22.54 -6.27 -4.50
C GLU A 98 -21.43 -5.26 -4.68
N LEU A 99 -21.24 -4.43 -3.65
CA LEU A 99 -20.12 -3.53 -3.46
C LEU A 99 -19.26 -4.07 -2.30
N VAL A 100 -17.96 -3.99 -2.43
CA VAL A 100 -17.02 -4.26 -1.33
C VAL A 100 -16.31 -2.97 -0.97
N ILE A 101 -16.37 -2.58 0.29
CA ILE A 101 -15.71 -1.39 0.84
C ILE A 101 -14.62 -1.86 1.77
N GLN A 102 -13.38 -1.40 1.54
CA GLN A 102 -12.23 -1.74 2.36
C GLN A 102 -11.40 -0.49 2.64
N LEU A 103 -10.95 -0.33 3.89
CA LEU A 103 -10.04 0.71 4.33
C LEU A 103 -8.85 0.08 5.05
N GLY A 104 -7.67 0.30 4.51
CA GLY A 104 -6.44 -0.41 4.89
C GLY A 104 -6.29 -1.76 4.20
N ASP A 105 -5.06 -2.14 3.92
CA ASP A 105 -4.72 -3.43 3.33
C ASP A 105 -4.24 -4.44 4.40
N ALA A 106 -3.89 -5.64 3.95
CA ALA A 106 -3.44 -6.71 4.85
C ALA A 106 -2.15 -6.34 5.61
N GLU A 107 -1.29 -5.50 5.04
CA GLU A 107 -0.05 -5.05 5.67
C GLU A 107 -0.34 -4.11 6.84
N PHE A 108 -1.21 -3.12 6.63
CA PHE A 108 -1.63 -2.20 7.69
C PHE A 108 -2.33 -2.92 8.86
N TRP A 109 -3.13 -3.94 8.56
CA TRP A 109 -3.92 -4.66 9.56
C TRP A 109 -3.23 -5.88 10.18
N HIS A 110 -2.01 -6.25 9.71
CA HIS A 110 -1.33 -7.48 10.11
C HIS A 110 -1.14 -7.60 11.63
N ASP A 111 -0.65 -6.54 12.26
CA ASP A 111 -0.31 -6.53 13.71
C ASP A 111 -1.43 -5.95 14.58
N LYS A 112 -2.57 -5.60 14.00
CA LYS A 112 -3.68 -5.00 14.74
C LYS A 112 -4.56 -6.07 15.39
N SER A 113 -4.91 -5.86 16.64
CA SER A 113 -5.80 -6.77 17.38
C SER A 113 -7.23 -6.76 16.82
N LEU A 114 -8.01 -7.81 17.13
CA LEU A 114 -9.42 -7.86 16.77
C LEU A 114 -10.21 -6.69 17.39
N GLU A 115 -9.88 -6.27 18.61
CA GLU A 115 -10.53 -5.12 19.25
C GLU A 115 -10.27 -3.81 18.52
N MET A 116 -9.07 -3.64 17.95
CA MET A 116 -8.77 -2.51 17.08
C MET A 116 -9.58 -2.59 15.78
N LYS A 117 -9.65 -3.77 15.15
CA LYS A 117 -10.47 -3.99 13.95
C LYS A 117 -11.96 -3.72 14.19
N LYS A 118 -12.50 -4.00 15.39
CA LYS A 118 -13.88 -3.68 15.76
C LYS A 118 -14.19 -2.19 15.76
N GLN A 119 -13.21 -1.34 15.99
CA GLN A 119 -13.40 0.12 15.93
C GLN A 119 -13.73 0.61 14.51
N MET A 120 -13.53 -0.23 13.49
CA MET A 120 -13.97 0.05 12.12
C MET A 120 -15.49 -0.03 11.92
N LEU A 121 -16.25 -0.63 12.84
CA LEU A 121 -17.69 -0.82 12.65
C LEU A 121 -18.45 0.51 12.51
N PRO A 122 -18.27 1.53 13.37
CA PRO A 122 -18.91 2.84 13.17
C PRO A 122 -18.53 3.49 11.84
N ILE A 123 -17.26 3.36 11.42
CA ILE A 123 -16.78 3.91 10.15
C ILE A 123 -17.51 3.25 8.97
N PHE A 124 -17.67 1.92 8.99
CA PHE A 124 -18.47 1.24 7.97
C PHE A 124 -19.93 1.64 8.01
N GLU A 125 -20.54 1.87 9.19
CA GLU A 125 -21.91 2.38 9.29
C GLU A 125 -22.06 3.76 8.63
N ASP A 126 -21.10 4.67 8.82
CA ASP A 126 -21.11 5.98 8.19
C ASP A 126 -20.83 5.90 6.69
N GLN A 127 -19.92 5.04 6.25
CA GLN A 127 -19.74 4.73 4.83
C GLN A 127 -21.05 4.21 4.16
N LEU A 128 -21.84 3.40 4.86
CA LEU A 128 -23.14 2.93 4.33
C LEU A 128 -24.16 4.07 4.21
N LYS A 129 -24.21 5.00 5.16
CA LYS A 129 -25.07 6.19 5.10
C LYS A 129 -24.71 7.04 3.88
N HIS A 130 -23.42 7.36 3.71
CA HIS A 130 -22.93 8.11 2.56
C HIS A 130 -23.22 7.40 1.24
N LEU A 131 -23.02 6.09 1.18
CA LEU A 131 -23.35 5.30 -0.01
C LEU A 131 -24.85 5.42 -0.36
N GLN A 132 -25.73 5.31 0.63
CA GLN A 132 -27.18 5.40 0.42
C GLN A 132 -27.61 6.82 -0.01
N GLU A 133 -26.98 7.86 0.51
CA GLU A 133 -27.21 9.25 0.10
C GLU A 133 -26.74 9.52 -1.32
N LEU A 134 -25.55 9.04 -1.68
CA LEU A 134 -24.94 9.23 -3.00
C LEU A 134 -25.64 8.43 -4.11
N VAL A 135 -26.18 7.26 -3.77
CA VAL A 135 -26.86 6.36 -4.73
C VAL A 135 -28.23 5.94 -4.20
N PRO A 136 -29.21 6.85 -4.17
CA PRO A 136 -30.56 6.56 -3.63
C PRO A 136 -31.32 5.48 -4.42
N ASP A 137 -30.95 5.24 -5.66
CA ASP A 137 -31.49 4.17 -6.49
C ASP A 137 -30.79 2.81 -6.28
N PHE A 138 -29.86 2.72 -5.33
CA PHE A 138 -29.28 1.47 -4.85
C PHE A 138 -29.79 1.18 -3.43
N ARG A 139 -30.87 0.40 -3.34
CA ARG A 139 -31.43 0.03 -2.04
C ARG A 139 -30.56 -1.03 -1.37
N ILE A 140 -29.87 -0.66 -0.30
CA ILE A 140 -29.06 -1.61 0.49
C ILE A 140 -29.99 -2.63 1.14
N VAL A 141 -29.71 -3.92 0.92
CA VAL A 141 -30.47 -5.06 1.43
C VAL A 141 -29.71 -5.75 2.55
N SER A 142 -28.41 -5.84 2.41
CA SER A 142 -27.52 -6.45 3.39
C SER A 142 -26.17 -5.75 3.40
N ALA A 143 -25.62 -5.55 4.58
CA ALA A 143 -24.24 -5.11 4.77
C ALA A 143 -23.61 -5.93 5.89
N VAL A 144 -22.55 -6.65 5.59
CA VAL A 144 -21.83 -7.53 6.52
C VAL A 144 -20.37 -7.17 6.53
N VAL A 145 -19.83 -6.85 7.71
CA VAL A 145 -18.42 -6.54 7.91
C VAL A 145 -17.69 -7.81 8.31
N HIS A 146 -16.61 -8.12 7.61
CA HIS A 146 -15.70 -9.21 7.91
C HIS A 146 -14.46 -8.67 8.64
N LEU A 147 -14.25 -9.15 9.86
CA LEU A 147 -13.05 -8.90 10.65
C LEU A 147 -12.19 -10.19 10.82
N ASP A 148 -12.67 -11.31 10.28
CA ASP A 148 -12.02 -12.61 10.33
C ASP A 148 -11.00 -12.84 9.20
N GLU A 149 -10.90 -11.90 8.28
CA GLU A 149 -9.91 -11.92 7.20
C GLU A 149 -8.72 -11.00 7.51
N HIS A 150 -7.75 -10.94 6.58
CA HIS A 150 -6.51 -10.18 6.78
C HIS A 150 -6.76 -8.68 7.01
N SER A 151 -7.77 -8.12 6.36
CA SER A 151 -8.17 -6.72 6.50
C SER A 151 -9.67 -6.59 6.68
N PRO A 152 -10.15 -5.67 7.55
CA PRO A 152 -11.57 -5.34 7.66
C PRO A 152 -12.16 -4.86 6.34
N HIS A 153 -13.30 -5.41 5.96
CA HIS A 153 -14.03 -4.97 4.77
C HIS A 153 -15.54 -5.25 4.92
N ALA A 154 -16.34 -4.46 4.23
CA ALA A 154 -17.79 -4.61 4.22
C ALA A 154 -18.27 -5.13 2.87
N HIS A 155 -19.04 -6.23 2.89
CA HIS A 155 -19.83 -6.72 1.77
C HIS A 155 -21.20 -6.08 1.79
N VAL A 156 -21.51 -5.25 0.80
CA VAL A 156 -22.77 -4.50 0.69
C VAL A 156 -23.55 -5.02 -0.50
N ILE A 157 -24.62 -5.76 -0.25
CA ILE A 157 -25.53 -6.26 -1.28
C ILE A 157 -26.77 -5.39 -1.30
N GLY A 158 -27.18 -4.95 -2.49
CA GLY A 158 -28.33 -4.13 -2.68
C GLY A 158 -29.03 -4.35 -4.01
N LEU A 159 -30.24 -3.80 -4.08
CA LEU A 159 -31.11 -3.82 -5.24
C LEU A 159 -30.94 -2.52 -6.06
N PRO A 160 -30.36 -2.60 -7.28
CA PRO A 160 -30.24 -1.45 -8.16
C PRO A 160 -31.55 -1.21 -8.90
N ILE A 161 -32.20 -0.07 -8.66
CA ILE A 161 -33.55 0.26 -9.14
C ILE A 161 -33.46 1.29 -10.27
N GLY A 162 -33.66 0.86 -11.48
CA GLY A 162 -33.85 1.78 -12.62
C GLY A 162 -35.29 2.27 -12.67
N ARG A 163 -35.47 3.58 -12.84
CA ARG A 163 -36.78 4.26 -12.86
C ARG A 163 -37.07 4.91 -14.22
N GLY A 164 -38.35 5.21 -14.48
CA GLY A 164 -38.80 6.00 -15.63
C GLY A 164 -38.71 5.27 -16.98
N TYR A 165 -38.88 3.96 -17.00
CA TYR A 165 -38.93 3.20 -18.24
C TYR A 165 -40.25 3.44 -18.99
N LYS A 166 -40.15 3.74 -20.29
CA LYS A 166 -41.29 3.92 -21.19
C LYS A 166 -41.86 2.59 -21.71
N ARG A 167 -41.11 1.52 -21.62
CA ARG A 167 -41.49 0.17 -22.05
C ARG A 167 -41.22 -0.84 -20.94
N GLY A 168 -42.12 -1.78 -20.78
CA GLY A 168 -42.04 -2.73 -19.66
C GLY A 168 -42.59 -2.15 -18.36
N MET A 169 -42.06 -2.59 -17.24
CA MET A 169 -42.37 -2.00 -15.94
C MET A 169 -41.70 -0.65 -15.79
N GLN A 170 -42.34 0.31 -15.10
CA GLN A 170 -41.79 1.65 -14.87
C GLN A 170 -40.55 1.64 -13.99
N LYS A 171 -40.46 0.70 -13.06
CA LYS A 171 -39.26 0.39 -12.28
C LYS A 171 -38.76 -1.00 -12.69
N GLN A 172 -37.47 -1.16 -12.79
CA GLN A 172 -36.83 -2.43 -13.13
C GLN A 172 -35.50 -2.61 -12.36
N ALA A 173 -35.13 -3.85 -12.06
CA ALA A 173 -33.76 -4.15 -11.60
C ALA A 173 -32.77 -3.84 -12.73
N ALA A 174 -31.85 -2.90 -12.52
CA ALA A 174 -31.05 -2.34 -13.59
C ALA A 174 -29.68 -1.83 -13.13
N LYS A 175 -28.79 -2.76 -12.80
CA LYS A 175 -27.41 -2.46 -12.32
C LYS A 175 -26.68 -1.47 -13.23
N THR A 176 -26.68 -1.70 -14.53
CA THR A 176 -25.95 -0.88 -15.51
C THR A 176 -26.52 0.54 -15.68
N ARG A 177 -27.75 0.79 -15.21
CA ARG A 177 -28.34 2.12 -15.23
C ARG A 177 -28.01 2.91 -13.95
N VAL A 178 -27.91 2.23 -12.81
CA VAL A 178 -27.53 2.84 -11.54
C VAL A 178 -26.02 3.05 -11.49
N PHE A 179 -25.25 2.05 -11.89
CA PHE A 179 -23.80 2.05 -11.91
C PHE A 179 -23.29 2.10 -13.36
N THR A 180 -23.31 3.27 -13.96
CA THR A 180 -22.56 3.55 -15.20
C THR A 180 -21.08 3.72 -14.85
N GLN A 181 -20.21 3.73 -15.85
CA GLN A 181 -18.79 3.97 -15.61
C GLN A 181 -18.56 5.33 -14.96
N GLU A 182 -19.27 6.37 -15.42
CA GLU A 182 -19.16 7.73 -14.89
C GLU A 182 -19.68 7.80 -13.45
N SER A 183 -20.91 7.28 -13.18
CA SER A 183 -21.49 7.32 -11.83
C SER A 183 -20.69 6.50 -10.82
N LEU A 184 -20.09 5.39 -11.25
CA LEU A 184 -19.24 4.58 -10.39
C LEU A 184 -17.91 5.30 -10.05
N THR A 185 -17.31 5.96 -11.04
CA THR A 185 -16.10 6.76 -10.82
C THR A 185 -16.38 7.93 -9.87
N GLU A 186 -17.49 8.65 -10.07
CA GLU A 186 -17.91 9.73 -9.20
C GLU A 186 -18.19 9.25 -7.76
N LEU A 187 -18.85 8.09 -7.64
CA LEU A 187 -19.08 7.45 -6.36
C LEU A 187 -17.77 7.11 -5.65
N GLN A 188 -16.83 6.48 -6.34
CA GLN A 188 -15.51 6.14 -5.80
C GLN A 188 -14.75 7.38 -5.34
N ASP A 189 -14.73 8.45 -6.14
CA ASP A 189 -14.08 9.72 -5.78
C ASP A 189 -14.71 10.36 -4.52
N LYS A 190 -16.03 10.32 -4.39
CA LYS A 190 -16.75 10.87 -3.22
C LYS A 190 -16.54 10.02 -1.97
N MET A 191 -16.69 8.72 -2.09
CA MET A 191 -16.51 7.78 -0.97
C MET A 191 -15.07 7.77 -0.47
N HIS A 192 -14.09 7.96 -1.34
CA HIS A 192 -12.68 8.14 -0.95
C HIS A 192 -12.49 9.38 -0.07
N LYS A 193 -13.13 10.51 -0.43
CA LYS A 193 -13.08 11.73 0.41
C LYS A 193 -13.72 11.54 1.79
N TYR A 194 -14.81 10.80 1.85
CA TYR A 194 -15.42 10.45 3.15
C TYR A 194 -14.49 9.54 3.96
N ALA A 195 -13.83 8.57 3.31
CA ALA A 195 -12.85 7.72 3.99
C ALA A 195 -11.67 8.55 4.54
N GLU A 196 -11.20 9.57 3.81
CA GLU A 196 -10.18 10.49 4.29
C GLU A 196 -10.63 11.31 5.50
N GLN A 197 -11.89 11.76 5.51
CA GLN A 197 -12.47 12.47 6.65
C GLN A 197 -12.56 11.56 7.88
N GLU A 198 -13.09 10.33 7.73
CA GLU A 198 -13.13 9.32 8.78
C GLU A 198 -11.76 9.01 9.37
N MET A 199 -10.74 8.86 8.51
CA MET A 199 -9.38 8.65 8.98
C MET A 199 -8.85 9.80 9.84
N ASN A 200 -9.14 11.05 9.44
CA ASN A 200 -8.75 12.23 10.20
C ASN A 200 -9.47 12.37 11.54
N GLU A 201 -10.71 11.86 11.62
CA GLU A 201 -11.52 11.86 12.84
C GLU A 201 -11.14 10.72 13.80
N HIS A 202 -10.45 9.67 13.30
CA HIS A 202 -10.05 8.49 14.05
C HIS A 202 -8.51 8.23 14.03
N PRO A 203 -7.68 9.21 14.46
CA PRO A 203 -6.21 9.06 14.45
C PRO A 203 -5.73 7.92 15.36
N GLU A 204 -6.53 7.48 16.33
CA GLU A 204 -6.24 6.35 17.22
C GLU A 204 -6.27 4.99 16.50
N ILE A 205 -7.00 4.89 15.37
CA ILE A 205 -7.07 3.68 14.54
C ILE A 205 -5.98 3.72 13.47
N PHE A 206 -5.81 4.86 12.83
CA PHE A 206 -5.01 5.03 11.62
C PHE A 206 -3.61 5.60 11.85
N GLU A 207 -3.25 5.87 13.12
CA GLU A 207 -1.89 6.28 13.54
C GLU A 207 -1.40 7.57 12.85
N GLY A 208 -2.33 8.41 12.38
CA GLY A 208 -2.03 9.64 11.64
C GLY A 208 -1.49 9.39 10.22
N GLU A 209 -1.68 8.20 9.68
CA GLU A 209 -1.32 7.86 8.31
C GLU A 209 -2.23 8.54 7.29
N ASP A 210 -1.67 9.00 6.18
CA ASP A 210 -2.43 9.57 5.07
C ASP A 210 -3.10 8.50 4.21
N LEU A 211 -4.23 8.84 3.59
CA LEU A 211 -4.87 8.00 2.60
C LEU A 211 -4.10 8.04 1.27
N LYS A 212 -3.94 6.90 0.60
CA LYS A 212 -3.33 6.82 -0.74
C LYS A 212 -4.24 7.49 -1.76
N GLU A 213 -3.69 8.28 -2.66
CA GLU A 213 -4.42 8.85 -3.78
C GLU A 213 -5.06 7.78 -4.67
N ILE A 214 -6.20 8.15 -5.29
CA ILE A 214 -6.89 7.25 -6.23
C ILE A 214 -6.05 7.12 -7.50
N GLU A 215 -5.63 5.91 -7.83
CA GLU A 215 -5.02 5.60 -9.12
C GLU A 215 -6.08 5.64 -10.23
N LYS A 216 -6.17 6.77 -10.94
CA LYS A 216 -7.10 6.94 -12.07
C LYS A 216 -6.66 6.11 -13.28
N GLY A 217 -7.62 5.45 -13.92
CA GLY A 217 -7.38 4.68 -15.15
C GLY A 217 -7.20 3.18 -14.95
N ARG A 218 -7.29 2.68 -13.76
CA ARG A 218 -7.27 1.24 -13.46
C ARG A 218 -8.65 0.63 -13.62
N ASN A 219 -9.03 0.32 -14.87
CA ASN A 219 -10.38 -0.16 -15.21
C ASN A 219 -10.49 -1.71 -15.29
N SER A 220 -9.51 -2.46 -14.82
CA SER A 220 -9.56 -3.93 -14.87
C SER A 220 -9.54 -4.52 -13.47
N ASP A 221 -10.56 -5.31 -13.16
CA ASP A 221 -10.50 -6.26 -12.07
C ASP A 221 -9.37 -7.26 -12.37
N TRP A 222 -8.30 -7.17 -11.63
CA TRP A 222 -7.23 -8.15 -11.76
C TRP A 222 -7.73 -9.49 -11.20
N SER A 223 -7.52 -10.55 -11.95
CA SER A 223 -7.69 -11.88 -11.36
C SER A 223 -6.76 -12.03 -10.15
N LYS A 224 -7.13 -12.88 -9.20
CA LYS A 224 -6.28 -13.17 -8.03
C LYS A 224 -4.86 -13.54 -8.48
N GLU A 225 -4.74 -14.36 -9.55
CA GLU A 225 -3.47 -14.77 -10.12
C GLU A 225 -2.67 -13.60 -10.69
N PHE A 226 -3.33 -12.69 -11.41
CA PHE A 226 -2.67 -11.50 -11.97
C PHE A 226 -2.22 -10.55 -10.86
N PHE A 227 -3.04 -10.36 -9.81
CA PHE A 227 -2.70 -9.53 -8.65
C PHE A 227 -1.51 -10.13 -7.88
N VAL A 228 -1.52 -11.44 -7.61
CA VAL A 228 -0.40 -12.15 -6.97
C VAL A 228 0.87 -12.02 -7.80
N ARG A 229 0.77 -12.21 -9.11
CA ARG A 229 1.90 -12.05 -10.02
C ARG A 229 2.44 -10.62 -10.00
N LYS A 230 1.58 -9.60 -10.03
CA LYS A 230 2.01 -8.19 -9.96
C LYS A 230 2.65 -7.84 -8.62
N LYS A 231 2.11 -8.32 -7.52
CA LYS A 231 2.78 -8.19 -6.21
C LYS A 231 4.13 -8.91 -6.16
N ALA A 232 4.21 -10.09 -6.74
CA ALA A 232 5.46 -10.84 -6.82
C ALA A 232 6.50 -10.13 -7.70
N GLU A 233 6.12 -9.61 -8.88
CA GLU A 233 6.95 -8.76 -9.72
C GLU A 233 7.43 -7.51 -8.96
N ALA A 234 6.53 -6.88 -8.18
CA ALA A 234 6.85 -5.74 -7.35
C ALA A 234 7.84 -6.10 -6.21
N LEU A 235 7.71 -7.23 -5.55
CA LEU A 235 8.62 -7.70 -4.49
C LEU A 235 10.01 -8.07 -5.04
N GLU A 236 10.08 -8.69 -6.22
CA GLU A 236 11.34 -9.05 -6.89
C GLU A 236 12.19 -7.81 -7.15
N SER A 237 11.58 -6.73 -7.66
CA SER A 237 12.21 -5.46 -7.89
C SER A 237 12.71 -4.82 -6.58
N LEU A 238 11.95 -4.86 -5.49
CA LEU A 238 12.38 -4.35 -4.19
C LEU A 238 13.59 -5.13 -3.63
N ASN A 239 13.60 -6.46 -3.79
CA ASN A 239 14.71 -7.30 -3.35
C ASN A 239 16.01 -7.04 -4.15
N GLU A 240 15.92 -6.75 -5.44
CA GLU A 240 17.09 -6.33 -6.26
C GLU A 240 17.66 -5.00 -5.74
N GLN A 241 16.83 -4.01 -5.40
CA GLN A 241 17.28 -2.76 -4.78
C GLN A 241 17.95 -3.00 -3.44
N TYR A 242 17.32 -3.82 -2.64
CA TYR A 242 17.88 -4.14 -1.34
C TYR A 242 19.27 -4.76 -1.47
N ALA A 243 19.43 -5.70 -2.42
CA ALA A 243 20.72 -6.32 -2.71
C ALA A 243 21.77 -5.31 -3.23
N GLU A 244 21.38 -4.39 -4.13
CA GLU A 244 22.26 -3.32 -4.61
C GLU A 244 22.65 -2.36 -3.48
N THR A 245 21.70 -2.01 -2.60
CA THR A 245 21.98 -1.15 -1.45
C THR A 245 22.91 -1.82 -0.46
N THR A 246 22.71 -3.12 -0.20
CA THR A 246 23.57 -3.92 0.68
C THR A 246 25.00 -4.01 0.12
N ASN A 247 25.15 -4.27 -1.17
CA ASN A 247 26.45 -4.27 -1.83
C ASN A 247 27.15 -2.88 -1.77
N ALA A 248 26.37 -1.79 -1.91
CA ALA A 248 26.92 -0.44 -1.76
C ALA A 248 27.38 -0.14 -0.32
N VAL A 249 26.69 -0.69 0.68
CA VAL A 249 27.11 -0.59 2.09
C VAL A 249 28.40 -1.36 2.33
N GLU A 250 28.52 -2.62 1.86
CA GLU A 250 29.72 -3.43 2.00
C GLU A 250 30.95 -2.76 1.33
N VAL A 251 30.76 -2.16 0.14
CA VAL A 251 31.82 -1.39 -0.54
C VAL A 251 32.24 -0.19 0.29
N ASN A 252 31.29 0.55 0.88
CA ASN A 252 31.59 1.68 1.74
C ASN A 252 32.31 1.27 3.03
N GLU A 253 31.97 0.14 3.63
CA GLU A 253 32.64 -0.42 4.79
C GLU A 253 34.09 -0.78 4.49
N THR A 254 34.37 -1.45 3.37
CA THR A 254 35.74 -1.78 2.92
C THR A 254 36.57 -0.52 2.64
N VAL A 255 35.98 0.54 2.08
CA VAL A 255 36.65 1.83 1.89
C VAL A 255 36.96 2.51 3.20
N LEU A 256 36.06 2.43 4.18
CA LEU A 256 36.28 2.97 5.54
C LEU A 256 37.41 2.23 6.27
N GLU A 257 37.46 0.91 6.17
CA GLU A 257 38.56 0.11 6.76
C GLU A 257 39.92 0.50 6.17
N GLU A 258 39.99 0.64 4.83
CA GLU A 258 41.24 1.04 4.17
C GLU A 258 41.66 2.48 4.55
N LEU A 259 40.70 3.42 4.65
CA LEU A 259 40.95 4.78 5.13
C LEU A 259 41.45 4.80 6.58
N ASN A 260 40.86 3.98 7.46
CA ASN A 260 41.30 3.87 8.84
C ASN A 260 42.73 3.34 8.92
N LYS A 261 43.06 2.28 8.13
CA LYS A 261 44.41 1.72 8.06
C LYS A 261 45.43 2.77 7.58
N GLN A 262 45.13 3.51 6.51
CA GLN A 262 45.98 4.58 6.02
C GLN A 262 46.16 5.70 7.04
N THR A 263 45.13 6.00 7.82
CA THR A 263 45.19 6.98 8.90
C THR A 263 46.09 6.50 10.04
N GLU A 264 46.00 5.24 10.44
CA GLU A 264 46.87 4.63 11.45
C GLU A 264 48.35 4.63 11.01
N GLU A 265 48.64 4.22 9.77
CA GLU A 265 49.98 4.26 9.19
C GLU A 265 50.55 5.69 9.17
N THR A 266 49.73 6.67 8.85
CA THR A 266 50.12 8.08 8.86
C THR A 266 50.43 8.57 10.27
N ILE A 267 49.59 8.24 11.26
CA ILE A 267 49.82 8.55 12.67
C ILE A 267 51.10 7.90 13.17
N GLN A 268 51.33 6.62 12.85
CA GLN A 268 52.54 5.90 13.22
C GLN A 268 53.79 6.61 12.65
N THR A 269 53.78 6.97 11.37
CA THR A 269 54.86 7.71 10.72
C THR A 269 55.12 9.09 11.36
N MET A 270 54.04 9.80 11.77
CA MET A 270 54.16 11.07 12.47
C MET A 270 54.79 10.89 13.88
N VAL A 271 54.36 9.88 14.61
CA VAL A 271 54.92 9.55 15.93
C VAL A 271 56.43 9.22 15.86
N GLU A 272 56.85 8.37 14.92
CA GLU A 272 58.23 8.04 14.67
C GLU A 272 59.07 9.30 14.29
N THR A 273 58.51 10.14 13.45
CA THR A 273 59.17 11.38 13.05
C THR A 273 59.31 12.35 14.21
N GLU A 274 58.32 12.47 15.09
CA GLU A 274 58.43 13.31 16.30
C GLU A 274 59.40 12.72 17.32
N ALA A 275 59.44 11.37 17.50
CA ALA A 275 60.42 10.72 18.36
C ALA A 275 61.86 10.92 17.86
N GLN A 276 62.08 10.85 16.52
CA GLN A 276 63.39 11.16 15.93
C GLN A 276 63.74 12.63 16.16
N LYS A 277 62.83 13.58 16.03
CA LYS A 277 63.07 15.00 16.30
C LYS A 277 63.40 15.25 17.76
N GLU A 278 62.70 14.61 18.69
CA GLU A 278 62.98 14.71 20.11
C GLU A 278 64.38 14.15 20.46
N PHE A 279 64.76 12.98 19.88
CA PHE A 279 66.07 12.42 20.03
C PHE A 279 67.16 13.35 19.48
N MET A 280 67.01 13.92 18.31
CA MET A 280 67.92 14.86 17.71
C MET A 280 68.03 16.13 18.55
N ARG A 281 66.92 16.65 19.06
CA ARG A 281 66.85 17.77 19.99
C ARG A 281 67.66 17.50 21.27
N TYR A 282 67.47 16.33 21.86
CA TYR A 282 68.22 15.91 23.02
C TYR A 282 69.72 15.72 22.79
N ALA A 283 70.09 15.08 21.69
CA ALA A 283 71.49 14.77 21.37
C ALA A 283 72.35 16.01 20.98
N PHE A 284 71.71 17.00 20.25
CA PHE A 284 72.52 18.10 19.68
C PHE A 284 72.25 19.46 20.33
N LEU A 285 71.19 19.67 21.10
CA LEU A 285 70.80 20.99 21.58
C LEU A 285 70.76 21.14 23.09
N LYS A 286 71.21 20.18 23.85
CA LYS A 286 71.29 20.27 25.29
C LYS A 286 72.31 21.33 25.70
N GLU A 287 71.86 22.60 25.88
CA GLU A 287 72.56 23.79 26.29
C GLU A 287 73.95 24.00 25.67
N PRO A 288 74.03 24.52 24.45
CA PRO A 288 75.29 24.84 23.85
C PRO A 288 76.01 25.98 24.60
N LYS A 289 77.04 25.64 25.34
CA LYS A 289 77.87 26.60 26.10
C LYS A 289 78.85 27.38 25.25
N THR A 290 79.11 26.94 24.02
CA THR A 290 80.08 27.58 23.11
C THR A 290 79.42 28.47 22.08
N PRO A 291 80.06 29.52 21.56
CA PRO A 291 79.56 30.40 20.53
C PRO A 291 79.12 29.65 19.24
N ILE A 292 79.88 28.63 18.86
CA ILE A 292 79.62 27.76 17.71
C ILE A 292 78.36 26.92 17.97
N GLY A 293 78.22 26.35 19.18
CA GLY A 293 77.02 25.59 19.54
C GLY A 293 75.74 26.41 19.49
N LYS A 294 75.80 27.67 19.93
CA LYS A 294 74.65 28.61 19.83
C LYS A 294 74.27 28.91 18.38
N LEU A 295 75.28 29.03 17.49
CA LEU A 295 75.06 29.29 16.07
C LEU A 295 74.43 28.07 15.39
N VAL A 296 74.90 26.89 15.68
CA VAL A 296 74.39 25.60 15.19
C VAL A 296 72.93 25.40 15.70
N ALA A 297 72.68 25.69 16.96
CA ALA A 297 71.33 25.60 17.56
C ALA A 297 70.35 26.59 16.89
N GLY A 298 70.84 27.81 16.57
CA GLY A 298 70.02 28.79 15.85
C GLY A 298 69.70 28.39 14.42
N ALA A 299 70.69 27.83 13.69
CA ALA A 299 70.52 27.30 12.33
C ALA A 299 69.56 26.10 12.35
N TRP A 300 69.69 25.18 13.31
CA TRP A 300 68.81 24.02 13.48
C TRP A 300 67.36 24.44 13.75
N ARG A 301 67.15 25.44 14.60
CA ARG A 301 65.80 25.95 14.91
C ARG A 301 65.08 26.46 13.65
N LYS A 302 65.78 27.26 12.82
CA LYS A 302 65.29 27.76 11.54
C LYS A 302 65.01 26.64 10.56
N PHE A 303 65.90 25.64 10.50
CA PHE A 303 65.70 24.45 9.64
C PHE A 303 64.51 23.65 10.10
N LYS A 304 64.30 23.47 11.42
CA LYS A 304 63.12 22.76 11.97
C LYS A 304 61.82 23.48 11.64
N GLU A 305 61.79 24.83 11.81
CA GLU A 305 60.61 25.64 11.46
C GLU A 305 60.28 25.54 9.96
N TRP A 306 61.29 25.59 9.11
CA TRP A 306 61.12 25.40 7.67
C TRP A 306 60.64 24.00 7.32
N TRP A 307 61.25 22.95 7.94
CA TRP A 307 60.90 21.56 7.73
C TRP A 307 59.49 21.25 8.17
N ASP A 308 59.08 21.66 9.36
CA ASP A 308 57.76 21.45 9.88
C ASP A 308 56.69 22.10 8.99
N MET A 309 56.98 23.25 8.46
CA MET A 309 56.07 23.96 7.55
C MET A 309 55.93 23.23 6.21
N HIS A 310 57.04 22.71 5.67
CA HIS A 310 57.00 21.96 4.38
C HIS A 310 56.40 20.58 4.53
N LYS A 311 56.68 19.84 5.59
CA LYS A 311 56.05 18.55 5.90
C LYS A 311 54.56 18.67 6.13
N ARG A 312 54.12 19.66 6.84
CA ARG A 312 52.66 19.87 6.99
C ARG A 312 51.97 20.11 5.65
N LYS A 313 52.55 20.94 4.81
CA LYS A 313 52.00 21.15 3.46
C LYS A 313 51.99 19.91 2.61
N GLU A 314 53.07 19.12 2.62
CA GLU A 314 53.16 17.85 1.85
C GLU A 314 52.14 16.83 2.35
N VAL A 315 51.91 16.72 3.67
CA VAL A 315 50.90 15.79 4.25
C VAL A 315 49.48 16.30 3.94
N GLU A 316 49.23 17.61 4.08
CA GLU A 316 47.93 18.20 3.72
C GLU A 316 47.62 18.05 2.22
N GLU A 317 48.61 18.18 1.35
CA GLU A 317 48.46 18.06 -0.11
C GLU A 317 48.21 16.61 -0.51
N LYS A 318 48.97 15.63 0.02
CA LYS A 318 48.77 14.19 -0.20
C LYS A 318 47.43 13.71 0.31
N THR A 319 47.00 14.17 1.49
CA THR A 319 45.68 13.81 2.06
C THR A 319 44.57 14.37 1.19
N ARG A 320 44.72 15.63 0.73
CA ARG A 320 43.75 16.30 -0.13
C ARG A 320 43.66 15.62 -1.51
N GLU A 321 44.79 15.23 -2.12
CA GLU A 321 44.83 14.51 -3.39
C GLU A 321 44.22 13.12 -3.27
N SER A 322 44.50 12.38 -2.19
CA SER A 322 43.91 11.07 -1.92
C SER A 322 42.39 11.13 -1.77
N VAL A 323 41.87 12.09 -0.98
CA VAL A 323 40.41 12.26 -0.77
C VAL A 323 39.74 12.74 -2.06
N LEU A 324 40.31 13.70 -2.77
CA LEU A 324 39.74 14.21 -4.04
C LEU A 324 39.83 13.16 -5.15
N GLY A 325 40.91 12.38 -5.22
CA GLY A 325 41.06 11.28 -6.17
C GLY A 325 39.99 10.20 -5.95
N ARG A 326 39.77 9.81 -4.70
CA ARG A 326 38.76 8.81 -4.37
C ARG A 326 37.33 9.30 -4.57
N LEU A 327 37.04 10.56 -4.26
CA LEU A 327 35.76 11.20 -4.60
C LEU A 327 35.51 11.27 -6.11
N ALA A 328 36.55 11.49 -6.91
CA ALA A 328 36.44 11.50 -8.37
C ALA A 328 36.19 10.08 -8.94
N GLU A 329 36.84 9.08 -8.40
CA GLU A 329 36.60 7.66 -8.73
C GLU A 329 35.16 7.24 -8.37
N LEU A 330 34.71 7.52 -7.16
CA LEU A 330 33.33 7.22 -6.72
C LEU A 330 32.28 7.94 -7.57
N LYS A 331 32.53 9.20 -7.96
CA LYS A 331 31.66 9.93 -8.90
C LYS A 331 31.66 9.34 -10.31
N LYS A 332 32.76 8.73 -10.75
CA LYS A 332 32.85 8.06 -12.03
C LYS A 332 32.12 6.73 -12.00
N GLU A 333 32.32 5.93 -10.96
CA GLU A 333 31.62 4.67 -10.74
C GLU A 333 30.09 4.85 -10.66
N THR A 334 29.62 5.88 -9.95
CA THR A 334 28.17 6.21 -9.89
C THR A 334 27.60 6.74 -11.20
N LYS A 335 28.42 7.28 -12.11
CA LYS A 335 27.99 7.67 -13.46
C LYS A 335 28.00 6.52 -14.45
N GLU A 336 28.96 5.60 -14.35
CA GLU A 336 29.10 4.43 -15.21
C GLU A 336 28.11 3.32 -14.85
N HIS A 337 27.65 3.28 -13.61
CA HIS A 337 26.58 2.42 -13.12
C HIS A 337 25.44 3.27 -12.53
N PRO A 338 24.61 3.90 -13.39
CA PRO A 338 23.44 4.61 -12.89
C PRO A 338 22.56 3.60 -12.14
N ARG A 339 22.17 3.95 -10.92
CA ARG A 339 21.29 3.14 -10.08
C ARG A 339 20.03 2.82 -10.87
N THR A 340 19.91 1.59 -11.30
CA THR A 340 18.66 1.09 -11.88
C THR A 340 17.61 1.09 -10.78
N PRO A 341 16.40 1.57 -11.05
CA PRO A 341 15.34 1.51 -10.04
C PRO A 341 15.10 0.03 -9.69
N VAL A 342 15.06 -0.21 -8.43
CA VAL A 342 14.89 -1.50 -7.81
C VAL A 342 13.55 -2.10 -8.16
N VAL A 343 13.54 -3.24 -8.75
CA VAL A 343 12.37 -4.01 -9.14
C VAL A 343 12.30 -5.29 -8.27
N PRO A 344 11.23 -5.58 -7.50
CA PRO A 344 11.10 -6.77 -6.64
C PRO A 344 11.10 -8.10 -7.41
N LYS A 345 11.76 -9.13 -6.89
CA LYS A 345 11.89 -10.47 -7.52
C LYS A 345 10.58 -11.23 -7.59
N LYS A 346 10.28 -11.90 -8.72
CA LYS A 346 9.12 -12.76 -8.86
C LYS A 346 9.13 -13.88 -7.82
N HIS A 347 8.14 -13.90 -6.93
CA HIS A 347 7.82 -15.15 -6.26
C HIS A 347 7.46 -16.18 -7.33
N ARG A 348 8.17 -17.31 -7.36
CA ARG A 348 7.66 -18.48 -8.03
C ARG A 348 6.30 -18.74 -7.42
N GLU A 349 5.26 -18.77 -8.26
CA GLU A 349 3.96 -19.27 -7.85
C GLU A 349 4.21 -20.69 -7.29
N THR A 350 4.13 -20.84 -5.97
CA THR A 350 3.85 -22.14 -5.40
C THR A 350 2.42 -22.42 -5.84
N GLU A 351 2.27 -23.33 -6.77
CA GLU A 351 0.99 -23.94 -7.09
C GLU A 351 0.37 -24.40 -5.76
N LEU A 352 -0.60 -23.63 -5.30
CA LEU A 352 -1.49 -24.03 -4.23
C LEU A 352 -2.62 -24.77 -4.95
N GLU A 353 -2.56 -26.10 -4.90
CA GLU A 353 -3.69 -26.99 -5.18
C GLU A 353 -4.92 -26.63 -4.32
#